data_5cc447e0c68514debe2c1c9b49507c94
#
_entry.id   5cc447e0c68514debe2c1c9b49507c94
#
_cell.length_a   1.000
_cell.length_b   1.000
_cell.length_c   1.000
_cell.angle_alpha   90.00
_cell.angle_beta   90.00
_cell.angle_gamma   90.00
#
_symmetry.space_group_name_H-M   'P 1'
#
loop_
_entity.id
_entity.type
_entity.pdbx_description
1 polymer ?
#
loop_
_entity_poly.entity_id
_entity_poly.type
_entity_poly.pdbx_seq_one_letter_code
_entity_poly.pdbx_strand_id
1 'polypeptide(L)'
;ERVCDFCKKHSLWLVEDNCDALGTQYTIGDETRFTGTWGDIGTSSFYPPHHMTMGEGGCVYTNDALLHRLILSYRDWGRDCVCPSGMDNICRHRFDRQYGELPHGYDHKYVYSHFGYNLKATDMQSAVGCAQIEKFPSFVEKRKENYARLYEGLKDVAALDIFRPYPESDPSWFGFLMTVKSNAGFTRNDLAQHLEAANIQTRNLFAGNIVKHPCFESLTEGVDYRIVGDLVNTDTIMNSSLWIGLYPGM
;
A
#
# COMPACT_ATOMS: atom_id res chain seq x y z
N GLU A 1 -16.37 -4.50 -3.97
CA GLU A 1 -17.74 -4.84 -3.53
C GLU A 1 -17.71 -6.08 -2.63
N ARG A 2 -17.41 -7.27 -3.13
CA ARG A 2 -17.45 -8.54 -2.38
C ARG A 2 -16.68 -8.50 -1.05
N VAL A 3 -15.52 -7.85 -0.98
CA VAL A 3 -14.72 -7.71 0.26
C VAL A 3 -15.44 -6.79 1.25
N CYS A 4 -15.98 -5.66 0.78
CA CYS A 4 -16.76 -4.75 1.64
C CYS A 4 -17.99 -5.44 2.24
N ASP A 5 -18.72 -6.22 1.42
CA ASP A 5 -19.89 -6.96 1.86
C ASP A 5 -19.53 -8.05 2.87
N PHE A 6 -18.41 -8.75 2.63
CA PHE A 6 -17.89 -9.73 3.57
C PHE A 6 -17.53 -9.10 4.92
N CYS A 7 -16.80 -7.97 4.90
CA CYS A 7 -16.43 -7.27 6.13
C CYS A 7 -17.66 -6.79 6.91
N LYS A 8 -18.62 -6.18 6.23
CA LYS A 8 -19.90 -5.78 6.83
C LYS A 8 -20.65 -6.97 7.45
N LYS A 9 -20.79 -8.06 6.70
CA LYS A 9 -21.49 -9.28 7.16
C LYS A 9 -20.87 -9.88 8.42
N HIS A 10 -19.55 -9.80 8.56
CA HIS A 10 -18.81 -10.42 9.65
C HIS A 10 -18.34 -9.42 10.72
N SER A 11 -18.79 -8.16 10.65
CA SER A 11 -18.38 -7.08 11.57
C SER A 11 -16.86 -6.94 11.67
N LEU A 12 -16.18 -6.97 10.53
CA LEU A 12 -14.73 -6.82 10.40
C LEU A 12 -14.37 -5.41 9.95
N TRP A 13 -13.25 -4.91 10.47
CA TRP A 13 -12.61 -3.71 9.92
C TRP A 13 -12.01 -4.02 8.56
N LEU A 14 -12.15 -3.08 7.62
CA LEU A 14 -11.49 -3.13 6.32
C LEU A 14 -10.38 -2.09 6.25
N VAL A 15 -9.15 -2.58 6.15
CA VAL A 15 -7.97 -1.74 5.89
C VAL A 15 -7.55 -1.95 4.45
N GLU A 16 -7.49 -0.87 3.68
CA GLU A 16 -7.04 -0.90 2.29
C GLU A 16 -5.58 -0.44 2.22
N ASP A 17 -4.68 -1.34 1.81
CA ASP A 17 -3.32 -0.97 1.43
C ASP A 17 -3.34 -0.40 0.00
N ASN A 18 -3.26 0.92 -0.10
CA ASN A 18 -3.28 1.66 -1.35
C ASN A 18 -1.90 2.19 -1.76
N CYS A 19 -0.82 1.58 -1.23
CA CYS A 19 0.55 2.06 -1.45
C CYS A 19 0.95 2.07 -2.93
N ASP A 20 0.57 1.02 -3.68
CA ASP A 20 0.85 0.87 -5.11
C ASP A 20 -0.33 1.29 -6.02
N ALA A 21 -1.34 1.97 -5.47
CA ALA A 21 -2.57 2.28 -6.19
C ALA A 21 -3.06 3.73 -6.03
N LEU A 22 -2.20 4.63 -5.53
CA LEU A 22 -2.57 6.03 -5.34
C LEU A 22 -3.07 6.65 -6.66
N GLY A 23 -4.26 7.27 -6.62
CA GLY A 23 -4.91 7.84 -7.80
C GLY A 23 -5.78 6.86 -8.61
N THR A 24 -5.80 5.59 -8.24
CA THR A 24 -6.71 4.59 -8.82
C THR A 24 -8.13 4.84 -8.36
N GLN A 25 -9.08 4.76 -9.27
CA GLN A 25 -10.51 4.80 -8.96
C GLN A 25 -11.16 3.42 -9.17
N TYR A 26 -12.19 3.16 -8.40
CA TYR A 26 -13.03 1.96 -8.52
C TYR A 26 -14.50 2.32 -8.35
N THR A 27 -15.36 1.64 -9.13
CA THR A 27 -16.81 1.87 -9.12
C THR A 27 -17.52 0.68 -8.48
N ILE A 28 -18.39 0.95 -7.51
CA ILE A 28 -19.32 -0.04 -6.94
C ILE A 28 -20.75 0.48 -7.13
N GLY A 29 -21.56 -0.22 -7.92
CA GLY A 29 -22.87 0.27 -8.32
C GLY A 29 -22.74 1.58 -9.10
N ASP A 30 -23.37 2.64 -8.62
CA ASP A 30 -23.34 3.97 -9.24
C ASP A 30 -22.29 4.92 -8.60
N GLU A 31 -21.51 4.43 -7.64
CA GLU A 31 -20.57 5.25 -6.92
C GLU A 31 -19.13 4.96 -7.33
N THR A 32 -18.39 6.01 -7.71
CA THR A 32 -16.95 5.93 -8.01
C THR A 32 -16.16 6.65 -6.93
N ARG A 33 -15.17 5.96 -6.34
CA ARG A 33 -14.25 6.52 -5.33
C ARG A 33 -12.81 6.15 -5.66
N PHE A 34 -11.88 6.87 -5.02
CA PHE A 34 -10.48 6.43 -5.00
C PHE A 34 -10.36 5.14 -4.16
N THR A 35 -9.53 4.22 -4.62
CA THR A 35 -9.10 3.07 -3.80
C THR A 35 -8.43 3.58 -2.52
N GLY A 36 -8.54 2.82 -1.45
CA GLY A 36 -8.16 3.26 -0.10
C GLY A 36 -9.26 4.01 0.65
N THR A 37 -10.43 4.29 0.02
CA THR A 37 -11.53 5.04 0.64
C THR A 37 -12.86 4.27 0.72
N TRP A 38 -12.83 2.99 0.41
CA TRP A 38 -13.99 2.10 0.52
C TRP A 38 -14.11 1.45 1.89
N GLY A 39 -12.96 1.22 2.56
CA GLY A 39 -12.87 0.65 3.89
C GLY A 39 -12.89 1.67 5.02
N ASP A 40 -12.57 1.20 6.22
CA ASP A 40 -12.52 2.01 7.44
C ASP A 40 -11.23 2.81 7.55
N ILE A 41 -10.14 2.24 7.05
CA ILE A 41 -8.80 2.83 7.05
C ILE A 41 -8.17 2.59 5.68
N GLY A 42 -7.54 3.62 5.12
CA GLY A 42 -6.66 3.51 3.97
C GLY A 42 -5.23 3.89 4.31
N THR A 43 -4.28 3.29 3.58
CA THR A 43 -2.87 3.64 3.67
C THR A 43 -2.33 4.02 2.31
N SER A 44 -1.36 4.94 2.27
CA SER A 44 -0.61 5.26 1.06
C SER A 44 0.85 5.49 1.39
N SER A 45 1.72 5.06 0.52
CA SER A 45 3.16 5.24 0.67
C SER A 45 3.70 6.31 -0.28
N PHE A 46 4.65 7.08 0.23
CA PHE A 46 5.40 8.07 -0.54
C PHE A 46 6.89 7.70 -0.59
N TYR A 47 7.18 6.40 -0.53
CA TYR A 47 8.48 5.82 -0.82
C TYR A 47 8.90 6.16 -2.27
N PRO A 48 10.20 6.34 -2.59
CA PRO A 48 10.64 6.84 -3.90
C PRO A 48 10.05 6.17 -5.14
N PRO A 49 9.88 4.84 -5.23
CA PRO A 49 9.34 4.20 -6.43
C PRO A 49 7.82 4.31 -6.58
N HIS A 50 7.10 4.81 -5.56
CA HIS A 50 5.64 4.92 -5.61
C HIS A 50 5.18 6.08 -6.52
N HIS A 51 3.88 6.32 -6.59
CA HIS A 51 3.28 7.27 -7.52
C HIS A 51 3.72 8.72 -7.33
N MET A 52 4.03 9.10 -6.09
CA MET A 52 4.70 10.33 -5.69
C MET A 52 5.65 10.02 -4.53
N THR A 53 6.61 10.88 -4.27
CA THR A 53 7.60 10.63 -3.21
C THR A 53 7.71 11.78 -2.21
N MET A 54 8.07 11.42 -0.98
CA MET A 54 8.54 12.33 0.05
C MET A 54 10.01 12.04 0.46
N GLY A 55 10.74 11.24 -0.37
CA GLY A 55 12.00 10.60 0.03
C GLY A 55 11.71 9.32 0.81
N GLU A 56 11.18 9.45 1.98
CA GLU A 56 10.48 8.43 2.78
C GLU A 56 9.24 9.08 3.39
N GLY A 57 8.14 8.34 3.47
CA GLY A 57 6.90 8.82 4.05
C GLY A 57 5.69 8.03 3.62
N GLY A 58 4.55 8.42 4.15
CA GLY A 58 3.26 7.83 3.87
C GLY A 58 2.17 8.49 4.67
N CYS A 59 0.95 8.07 4.46
CA CYS A 59 -0.18 8.50 5.26
C CYS A 59 -1.14 7.35 5.56
N VAL A 60 -1.82 7.48 6.68
CA VAL A 60 -2.96 6.66 7.07
C VAL A 60 -4.15 7.59 7.20
N TYR A 61 -5.27 7.25 6.61
CA TYR A 61 -6.46 8.10 6.57
C TYR A 61 -7.73 7.31 6.89
N THR A 62 -8.67 7.99 7.52
CA THR A 62 -9.97 7.44 7.92
C THR A 62 -10.99 8.56 8.08
N ASN A 63 -12.26 8.25 7.93
CA ASN A 63 -13.38 9.15 8.24
C ASN A 63 -13.91 8.94 9.67
N ASP A 64 -13.42 7.95 10.41
CA ASP A 64 -13.83 7.70 11.80
C ASP A 64 -12.96 8.49 12.77
N ALA A 65 -13.61 9.31 13.61
CA ALA A 65 -12.93 10.21 14.54
C ALA A 65 -12.17 9.45 15.65
N LEU A 66 -12.66 8.28 16.08
CA LEU A 66 -11.97 7.46 17.07
C LEU A 66 -10.73 6.82 16.47
N LEU A 67 -10.86 6.22 15.29
CA LEU A 67 -9.72 5.64 14.56
C LEU A 67 -8.66 6.71 14.27
N HIS A 68 -9.05 7.91 13.84
CA HIS A 68 -8.14 9.02 13.63
C HIS A 68 -7.33 9.36 14.89
N ARG A 69 -8.00 9.45 16.04
CA ARG A 69 -7.34 9.71 17.32
C ARG A 69 -6.37 8.60 17.71
N LEU A 70 -6.76 7.34 17.53
CA LEU A 70 -5.89 6.19 17.79
C LEU A 70 -4.66 6.18 16.87
N ILE A 71 -4.83 6.45 15.57
CA ILE A 71 -3.74 6.55 14.60
C ILE A 71 -2.73 7.62 15.04
N LEU A 72 -3.20 8.80 15.44
CA LEU A 72 -2.32 9.86 15.95
C LEU A 72 -1.55 9.44 17.20
N SER A 73 -2.21 8.75 18.13
CA SER A 73 -1.59 8.22 19.33
C SER A 73 -0.49 7.20 18.98
N TYR A 74 -0.80 6.20 18.17
CA TYR A 74 0.17 5.17 17.76
C TYR A 74 1.35 5.73 16.95
N ARG A 75 1.10 6.73 16.11
CA ARG A 75 2.16 7.45 15.38
C ARG A 75 3.13 8.17 16.31
N ASP A 76 2.63 8.64 17.47
CA ASP A 76 3.36 9.49 18.43
C ASP A 76 3.59 8.75 19.76
N TRP A 77 4.29 7.62 19.71
CA TRP A 77 4.69 6.73 20.82
C TRP A 77 3.54 6.13 21.65
N GLY A 78 2.29 6.22 21.21
CA GLY A 78 1.13 5.79 21.99
C GLY A 78 0.72 6.78 23.06
N ARG A 79 1.09 8.05 22.95
CA ARG A 79 0.72 9.11 23.89
C ARG A 79 -0.79 9.40 23.85
N ASP A 80 -1.31 9.80 25.01
CA ASP A 80 -2.69 10.29 25.13
C ASP A 80 -2.86 11.68 24.48
N CYS A 81 -1.84 12.52 24.53
CA CYS A 81 -1.83 13.84 23.94
C CYS A 81 -1.70 13.81 22.42
N VAL A 82 -2.67 14.40 21.74
CA VAL A 82 -2.71 14.56 20.26
C VAL A 82 -2.53 16.02 19.82
N CYS A 83 -2.03 16.90 20.68
CA CYS A 83 -1.73 18.28 20.31
C CYS A 83 -0.66 18.31 19.19
N PRO A 84 -0.88 19.09 18.11
CA PRO A 84 0.14 19.30 17.08
C PRO A 84 1.45 19.87 17.67
N SER A 85 2.56 19.64 16.97
CA SER A 85 3.85 20.19 17.37
C SER A 85 3.78 21.71 17.52
N GLY A 86 4.42 22.23 18.58
CA GLY A 86 4.41 23.67 18.90
C GLY A 86 3.12 24.19 19.54
N MET A 87 2.11 23.35 19.72
CA MET A 87 0.85 23.71 20.36
C MET A 87 0.64 22.89 21.63
N ASP A 88 0.27 23.58 22.72
CA ASP A 88 0.06 22.94 24.01
C ASP A 88 -1.36 23.19 24.52
N ASN A 89 -1.86 22.25 25.32
CA ASN A 89 -3.10 22.37 26.07
C ASN A 89 -4.34 22.79 25.27
N ILE A 90 -4.40 22.38 23.97
CA ILE A 90 -5.58 22.65 23.11
C ILE A 90 -6.85 22.01 23.70
N CYS A 91 -6.69 20.81 24.29
CA CYS A 91 -7.78 20.10 24.95
C CYS A 91 -8.27 20.77 26.24
N ARG A 92 -7.49 21.68 26.85
CA ARG A 92 -7.71 22.32 28.16
C ARG A 92 -7.78 21.33 29.34
N HIS A 93 -7.22 20.12 29.18
CA HIS A 93 -7.27 19.03 30.15
C HIS A 93 -5.88 18.47 30.48
N ARG A 94 -4.87 19.35 30.41
CA ARG A 94 -3.47 18.90 30.56
C ARG A 94 -3.17 18.32 31.94
N PHE A 95 -3.79 18.87 33.01
CA PHE A 95 -3.45 18.55 34.38
C PHE A 95 -4.66 18.20 35.27
N ASP A 96 -5.81 17.90 34.73
CA ASP A 96 -7.06 17.76 35.49
C ASP A 96 -7.67 16.35 35.45
N ARG A 97 -6.93 15.37 34.96
CA ARG A 97 -7.42 13.98 34.82
C ARG A 97 -6.62 12.97 35.59
N GLN A 98 -7.25 11.85 35.89
CA GLN A 98 -6.62 10.64 36.41
C GLN A 98 -6.31 9.69 35.25
N TYR A 99 -5.11 9.15 35.24
CA TYR A 99 -4.64 8.16 34.26
C TYR A 99 -4.05 6.96 35.02
N GLY A 100 -4.78 5.85 35.06
CA GLY A 100 -4.36 4.65 35.78
C GLY A 100 -3.92 4.95 37.21
N GLU A 101 -2.74 4.47 37.58
CA GLU A 101 -2.13 4.67 38.91
C GLU A 101 -1.22 5.91 39.00
N LEU A 102 -1.14 6.72 37.95
CA LEU A 102 -0.35 7.95 37.96
C LEU A 102 -0.92 8.96 38.97
N PRO A 103 -0.12 9.90 39.51
CA PRO A 103 -0.64 10.98 40.36
C PRO A 103 -1.74 11.76 39.64
N HIS A 104 -2.79 12.14 40.37
CA HIS A 104 -3.85 13.00 39.79
C HIS A 104 -3.26 14.29 39.21
N GLY A 105 -3.70 14.66 38.02
CA GLY A 105 -3.20 15.84 37.32
C GLY A 105 -1.81 15.64 36.70
N TYR A 106 -1.36 14.40 36.51
CA TYR A 106 -0.12 14.11 35.76
C TYR A 106 -0.19 14.70 34.35
N ASP A 107 0.89 15.30 33.87
CA ASP A 107 0.93 15.93 32.55
C ASP A 107 0.61 14.91 31.45
N HIS A 108 -0.57 15.00 30.85
CA HIS A 108 -1.03 14.02 29.87
C HIS A 108 -0.18 13.97 28.60
N LYS A 109 0.68 14.96 28.35
CA LYS A 109 1.69 14.89 27.29
C LYS A 109 2.63 13.70 27.43
N TYR A 110 2.83 13.22 28.64
CA TYR A 110 3.72 12.12 28.99
C TYR A 110 2.97 10.87 29.47
N VAL A 111 1.67 10.83 29.28
CA VAL A 111 0.86 9.63 29.50
C VAL A 111 0.88 8.78 28.24
N TYR A 112 1.25 7.51 28.40
CA TYR A 112 1.26 6.53 27.32
C TYR A 112 0.05 5.62 27.48
N SER A 113 -0.97 5.83 26.64
CA SER A 113 -2.21 5.03 26.65
C SER A 113 -2.07 3.78 25.80
N HIS A 114 -1.06 3.73 24.91
CA HIS A 114 -0.77 2.61 24.01
C HIS A 114 0.74 2.39 23.88
N PHE A 115 1.15 1.22 23.39
CA PHE A 115 2.50 0.99 22.89
C PHE A 115 2.56 1.41 21.43
N GLY A 116 3.10 2.57 21.15
CA GLY A 116 3.14 3.13 19.80
C GLY A 116 4.56 3.29 19.26
N TYR A 117 4.65 3.98 18.13
CA TYR A 117 5.88 4.14 17.35
C TYR A 117 6.22 5.63 17.17
N ASN A 118 7.43 5.93 16.77
CA ASN A 118 7.76 7.27 16.28
C ASN A 118 7.75 7.26 14.74
N LEU A 119 6.59 7.57 14.16
CA LEU A 119 6.35 7.52 12.71
C LEU A 119 6.04 8.90 12.11
N LYS A 120 6.45 9.98 12.77
CA LYS A 120 6.25 11.33 12.24
C LYS A 120 7.19 11.61 11.07
N ALA A 121 6.66 12.09 9.95
CA ALA A 121 7.44 12.68 8.89
C ALA A 121 8.04 14.02 9.34
N THR A 122 9.17 14.39 8.75
CA THR A 122 9.77 15.72 8.94
C THR A 122 9.14 16.76 8.02
N ASP A 123 9.30 18.05 8.36
CA ASP A 123 8.83 19.15 7.51
C ASP A 123 9.53 19.16 6.15
N MET A 124 10.79 18.74 6.07
CA MET A 124 11.52 18.61 4.81
C MET A 124 10.89 17.54 3.91
N GLN A 125 10.54 16.38 4.45
CA GLN A 125 9.82 15.34 3.71
C GLN A 125 8.46 15.84 3.26
N SER A 126 7.72 16.51 4.13
CA SER A 126 6.42 17.09 3.82
C SER A 126 6.49 18.14 2.73
N ALA A 127 7.53 18.99 2.71
CA ALA A 127 7.74 19.98 1.65
C ALA A 127 7.96 19.32 0.28
N VAL A 128 8.71 18.21 0.23
CA VAL A 128 8.86 17.41 -1.00
C VAL A 128 7.51 16.88 -1.44
N GLY A 129 6.71 16.33 -0.52
CA GLY A 129 5.36 15.84 -0.79
C GLY A 129 4.44 16.92 -1.36
N CYS A 130 4.46 18.13 -0.79
CA CYS A 130 3.69 19.28 -1.30
C CYS A 130 4.05 19.63 -2.75
N ALA A 131 5.35 19.62 -3.10
CA ALA A 131 5.79 19.87 -4.47
C ALA A 131 5.45 18.73 -5.43
N GLN A 132 5.35 17.49 -4.94
CA GLN A 132 4.97 16.33 -5.74
C GLN A 132 3.47 16.28 -6.02
N ILE A 133 2.62 16.63 -5.05
CA ILE A 133 1.17 16.52 -5.20
C ILE A 133 0.62 17.47 -6.26
N GLU A 134 1.27 18.61 -6.49
CA GLU A 134 0.92 19.52 -7.58
C GLU A 134 1.10 18.90 -8.96
N LYS A 135 2.05 17.98 -9.10
CA LYS A 135 2.38 17.28 -10.36
C LYS A 135 1.61 15.97 -10.49
N PHE A 136 1.07 15.46 -9.38
CA PHE A 136 0.51 14.12 -9.28
C PHE A 136 -0.59 13.81 -10.33
N PRO A 137 -1.55 14.69 -10.64
CA PRO A 137 -2.52 14.42 -11.68
C PRO A 137 -1.89 14.09 -13.04
N SER A 138 -0.84 14.84 -13.41
CA SER A 138 -0.12 14.58 -14.67
C SER A 138 0.66 13.25 -14.63
N PHE A 139 1.13 12.82 -13.46
CA PHE A 139 1.79 11.53 -13.29
C PHE A 139 0.82 10.36 -13.50
N VAL A 140 -0.40 10.48 -12.99
CA VAL A 140 -1.44 9.46 -13.19
C VAL A 140 -1.76 9.30 -14.67
N GLU A 141 -2.01 10.40 -15.38
CA GLU A 141 -2.32 10.38 -16.81
C GLU A 141 -1.17 9.76 -17.62
N LYS A 142 0.07 10.14 -17.35
CA LYS A 142 1.23 9.56 -18.04
C LYS A 142 1.40 8.06 -17.79
N ARG A 143 1.14 7.59 -16.58
CA ARG A 143 1.14 6.15 -16.28
C ARG A 143 0.08 5.39 -17.07
N LYS A 144 -1.13 5.95 -17.18
CA LYS A 144 -2.21 5.38 -17.99
C LYS A 144 -1.84 5.34 -19.49
N GLU A 145 -1.32 6.43 -20.03
CA GLU A 145 -0.84 6.50 -21.42
C GLU A 145 0.24 5.43 -21.68
N ASN A 146 1.23 5.35 -20.81
CA ASN A 146 2.33 4.38 -20.94
C ASN A 146 1.85 2.94 -20.84
N TYR A 147 0.92 2.64 -19.91
CA TYR A 147 0.29 1.33 -19.83
C TYR A 147 -0.44 0.98 -21.13
N ALA A 148 -1.29 1.86 -21.62
CA ALA A 148 -2.04 1.64 -22.84
C ALA A 148 -1.12 1.36 -24.03
N ARG A 149 -0.03 2.10 -24.16
CA ARG A 149 0.98 1.90 -25.21
C ARG A 149 1.67 0.54 -25.11
N LEU A 150 2.11 0.13 -23.93
CA LEU A 150 2.72 -1.18 -23.71
C LEU A 150 1.70 -2.30 -23.96
N TYR A 151 0.49 -2.13 -23.45
CA TYR A 151 -0.58 -3.10 -23.64
C TYR A 151 -0.88 -3.33 -25.12
N GLU A 152 -1.08 -2.27 -25.91
CA GLU A 152 -1.31 -2.39 -27.35
C GLU A 152 -0.15 -3.04 -28.11
N GLY A 153 1.09 -2.81 -27.67
CA GLY A 153 2.28 -3.41 -28.27
C GLY A 153 2.49 -4.89 -27.92
N LEU A 154 1.94 -5.36 -26.80
CA LEU A 154 2.26 -6.69 -26.25
C LEU A 154 1.04 -7.63 -26.11
N LYS A 155 -0.20 -7.14 -26.20
CA LYS A 155 -1.42 -7.92 -25.96
C LYS A 155 -1.58 -9.17 -26.84
N ASP A 156 -0.97 -9.15 -28.03
CA ASP A 156 -1.05 -10.25 -29.01
C ASP A 156 0.18 -11.18 -28.97
N VAL A 157 1.11 -10.99 -28.01
CA VAL A 157 2.25 -11.88 -27.80
C VAL A 157 1.75 -13.19 -27.20
N ALA A 158 1.71 -14.25 -28.01
CA ALA A 158 1.12 -15.53 -27.63
C ALA A 158 1.74 -16.18 -26.38
N ALA A 159 3.02 -15.89 -26.11
CA ALA A 159 3.79 -16.43 -24.98
C ALA A 159 3.49 -15.76 -23.64
N LEU A 160 2.78 -14.61 -23.64
CA LEU A 160 2.54 -13.81 -22.44
C LEU A 160 1.06 -13.71 -22.13
N ASP A 161 0.73 -13.68 -20.85
CA ASP A 161 -0.52 -13.16 -20.34
C ASP A 161 -0.27 -11.76 -19.77
N ILE A 162 -0.97 -10.78 -20.32
CA ILE A 162 -0.90 -9.39 -19.87
C ILE A 162 -2.17 -9.12 -19.05
N PHE A 163 -1.97 -8.58 -17.84
CA PHE A 163 -3.08 -8.25 -16.96
C PHE A 163 -4.00 -7.20 -17.60
N ARG A 164 -5.30 -7.42 -17.50
CA ARG A 164 -6.34 -6.45 -17.88
C ARG A 164 -7.03 -5.91 -16.65
N PRO A 165 -7.25 -4.60 -16.56
CA PRO A 165 -8.02 -4.04 -15.46
C PRO A 165 -9.47 -4.56 -15.50
N TYR A 166 -10.10 -4.62 -14.34
CA TYR A 166 -11.54 -4.82 -14.27
C TYR A 166 -12.27 -3.61 -14.89
N PRO A 167 -13.42 -3.82 -15.56
CA PRO A 167 -14.18 -2.73 -16.18
C PRO A 167 -14.56 -1.60 -15.20
N GLU A 168 -14.75 -1.94 -13.92
CA GLU A 168 -15.09 -1.01 -12.86
C GLU A 168 -13.91 -0.22 -12.33
N SER A 169 -12.68 -0.51 -12.80
CA SER A 169 -11.45 0.13 -12.30
C SER A 169 -10.83 1.06 -13.33
N ASP A 170 -10.30 2.18 -12.83
CA ASP A 170 -9.45 3.13 -13.57
C ASP A 170 -8.09 3.24 -12.88
N PRO A 171 -7.15 2.31 -13.19
CA PRO A 171 -5.90 2.18 -12.46
C PRO A 171 -4.88 3.27 -12.79
N SER A 172 -4.20 3.73 -11.76
CA SER A 172 -3.03 4.61 -11.84
C SER A 172 -1.72 3.81 -11.92
N TRP A 173 -1.66 2.77 -12.58
CA TRP A 173 -0.61 1.76 -12.79
C TRP A 173 0.74 2.01 -12.10
N PHE A 174 1.15 1.09 -11.23
CA PHE A 174 2.48 1.07 -10.61
C PHE A 174 3.53 0.42 -11.51
N GLY A 175 3.17 -0.69 -12.16
CA GLY A 175 4.03 -1.46 -13.05
C GLY A 175 3.23 -2.17 -14.13
N PHE A 176 3.93 -2.65 -15.14
CA PHE A 176 3.37 -3.45 -16.23
C PHE A 176 3.64 -4.92 -15.97
N LEU A 177 2.62 -5.65 -15.52
CA LEU A 177 2.70 -7.05 -15.15
C LEU A 177 2.57 -7.96 -16.35
N MET A 178 3.48 -8.93 -16.45
CA MET A 178 3.49 -9.97 -17.47
C MET A 178 3.64 -11.34 -16.80
N THR A 179 2.90 -12.33 -17.30
CA THR A 179 3.05 -13.73 -16.88
C THR A 179 3.44 -14.56 -18.08
N VAL A 180 4.57 -15.27 -17.98
CA VAL A 180 5.05 -16.18 -19.03
C VAL A 180 4.22 -17.46 -18.99
N LYS A 181 3.60 -17.80 -20.11
CA LYS A 181 2.77 -19.02 -20.23
C LYS A 181 3.65 -20.28 -20.20
N SER A 182 3.09 -21.37 -19.72
CA SER A 182 3.81 -22.66 -19.64
C SER A 182 4.29 -23.21 -20.98
N ASN A 183 3.66 -22.81 -22.08
CA ASN A 183 4.00 -23.22 -23.46
C ASN A 183 4.81 -22.16 -24.22
N ALA A 184 5.39 -21.18 -23.54
CA ALA A 184 6.11 -20.06 -24.17
C ALA A 184 7.42 -20.46 -24.86
N GLY A 185 8.01 -21.60 -24.49
CA GLY A 185 9.34 -22.03 -24.98
C GLY A 185 10.52 -21.34 -24.29
N PHE A 186 10.26 -20.47 -23.33
CA PHE A 186 11.24 -19.81 -22.46
C PHE A 186 10.63 -19.58 -21.06
N THR A 187 11.49 -19.34 -20.07
CA THR A 187 11.08 -19.12 -18.70
C THR A 187 10.93 -17.62 -18.36
N ARG A 188 10.29 -17.31 -17.22
CA ARG A 188 10.27 -15.96 -16.66
C ARG A 188 11.70 -15.41 -16.46
N ASN A 189 12.66 -16.25 -16.04
CA ASN A 189 14.04 -15.84 -15.85
C ASN A 189 14.74 -15.51 -17.17
N ASP A 190 14.46 -16.27 -18.23
CA ASP A 190 15.01 -15.96 -19.56
C ASP A 190 14.52 -14.60 -20.06
N LEU A 191 13.21 -14.33 -19.88
CA LEU A 191 12.63 -13.03 -20.22
C LEU A 191 13.24 -11.89 -19.38
N ALA A 192 13.39 -12.11 -18.07
CA ALA A 192 13.99 -11.11 -17.18
C ALA A 192 15.44 -10.80 -17.62
N GLN A 193 16.28 -11.80 -17.87
CA GLN A 193 17.65 -11.62 -18.31
C GLN A 193 17.73 -10.90 -19.66
N HIS A 194 16.82 -11.22 -20.58
CA HIS A 194 16.76 -10.56 -21.89
C HIS A 194 16.44 -9.05 -21.73
N LEU A 195 15.45 -8.70 -20.90
CA LEU A 195 15.07 -7.32 -20.63
C LEU A 195 16.18 -6.54 -19.90
N GLU A 196 16.79 -7.15 -18.87
CA GLU A 196 17.91 -6.54 -18.14
C GLU A 196 19.12 -6.29 -19.05
N ALA A 197 19.43 -7.22 -19.99
CA ALA A 197 20.47 -7.02 -20.98
C ALA A 197 20.16 -5.85 -21.94
N ALA A 198 18.90 -5.49 -22.12
CA ALA A 198 18.45 -4.34 -22.86
C ALA A 198 18.29 -3.06 -22.00
N ASN A 199 18.82 -3.05 -20.76
CA ASN A 199 18.69 -1.98 -19.78
C ASN A 199 17.24 -1.68 -19.36
N ILE A 200 16.34 -2.67 -19.42
CA ILE A 200 14.98 -2.60 -18.91
C ILE A 200 14.96 -3.38 -17.58
N GLN A 201 14.90 -2.63 -16.49
CA GLN A 201 14.84 -3.23 -15.15
C GLN A 201 13.55 -4.04 -14.95
N THR A 202 13.72 -5.23 -14.36
CA THR A 202 12.63 -6.13 -14.04
C THR A 202 12.51 -6.36 -12.53
N ARG A 203 11.33 -6.76 -12.09
CA ARG A 203 11.08 -7.22 -10.71
C ARG A 203 10.19 -8.46 -10.76
N ASN A 204 10.42 -9.36 -9.84
CA ASN A 204 9.44 -10.41 -9.54
C ASN A 204 8.17 -9.77 -8.97
N LEU A 205 7.05 -10.48 -9.02
CA LEU A 205 5.86 -10.01 -8.32
C LEU A 205 6.08 -10.21 -6.80
N PHE A 206 6.83 -9.26 -6.22
CA PHE A 206 7.24 -9.20 -4.81
C PHE A 206 7.81 -10.54 -4.29
N ALA A 207 7.39 -10.97 -3.11
CA ALA A 207 7.87 -12.20 -2.49
C ALA A 207 7.35 -13.50 -3.14
N GLY A 208 6.29 -13.43 -3.95
CA GLY A 208 5.65 -14.62 -4.45
C GLY A 208 5.07 -15.49 -3.31
N ASN A 209 5.49 -16.74 -3.17
CA ASN A 209 5.06 -17.61 -2.09
C ASN A 209 5.96 -17.44 -0.86
N ILE A 210 5.52 -16.62 0.09
CA ILE A 210 6.29 -16.24 1.27
C ILE A 210 6.65 -17.45 2.16
N VAL A 211 5.81 -18.47 2.23
CA VAL A 211 6.09 -19.65 3.07
C VAL A 211 7.26 -20.53 2.55
N LYS A 212 7.71 -20.27 1.34
CA LYS A 212 8.90 -20.94 0.74
C LYS A 212 10.21 -20.15 0.96
N HIS A 213 10.14 -19.02 1.64
CA HIS A 213 11.33 -18.22 1.91
C HIS A 213 12.09 -18.73 3.14
N PRO A 214 13.42 -18.51 3.19
CA PRO A 214 14.25 -18.97 4.30
C PRO A 214 13.80 -18.50 5.69
N CYS A 215 13.10 -17.34 5.78
CA CYS A 215 12.56 -16.86 7.04
C CYS A 215 11.46 -17.77 7.65
N PHE A 216 10.90 -18.69 6.87
CA PHE A 216 9.93 -19.67 7.36
C PHE A 216 10.58 -20.98 7.83
N GLU A 217 11.87 -21.23 7.57
CA GLU A 217 12.55 -22.47 7.94
C GLU A 217 12.55 -22.74 9.46
N SER A 218 12.51 -21.71 10.28
CA SER A 218 12.43 -21.80 11.74
C SER A 218 11.00 -21.86 12.30
N LEU A 219 9.99 -21.74 11.45
CA LEU A 219 8.57 -21.69 11.83
C LEU A 219 7.91 -23.05 11.60
N THR A 220 6.91 -23.37 12.42
CA THR A 220 6.16 -24.63 12.37
C THR A 220 4.75 -24.41 11.88
N GLU A 221 4.36 -25.06 10.78
CA GLU A 221 2.99 -25.02 10.31
C GLU A 221 2.02 -25.60 11.36
N GLY A 222 0.89 -24.93 11.54
CA GLY A 222 -0.12 -25.26 12.54
C GLY A 222 0.16 -24.67 13.93
N VAL A 223 1.35 -24.10 14.18
CA VAL A 223 1.74 -23.42 15.43
C VAL A 223 1.96 -21.95 15.15
N ASP A 224 2.92 -21.63 14.29
CA ASP A 224 3.34 -20.24 13.98
C ASP A 224 2.60 -19.66 12.77
N TYR A 225 2.18 -20.50 11.84
CA TYR A 225 1.40 -20.10 10.66
C TYR A 225 0.49 -21.24 10.21
N ARG A 226 -0.45 -20.93 9.33
CA ARG A 226 -1.37 -21.89 8.72
C ARG A 226 -1.49 -21.64 7.22
N ILE A 227 -1.38 -22.72 6.43
CA ILE A 227 -1.70 -22.71 5.00
C ILE A 227 -3.17 -23.10 4.81
N VAL A 228 -3.86 -22.38 3.93
CA VAL A 228 -5.24 -22.69 3.53
C VAL A 228 -5.25 -22.92 2.02
N GLY A 229 -5.60 -24.12 1.61
CA GLY A 229 -5.55 -24.55 0.21
C GLY A 229 -4.15 -25.01 -0.22
N ASP A 230 -3.93 -25.12 -1.53
CA ASP A 230 -2.73 -25.72 -2.14
C ASP A 230 -1.69 -24.69 -2.61
N LEU A 231 -2.01 -23.41 -2.59
CA LEU A 231 -1.17 -22.30 -3.07
C LEU A 231 -0.66 -22.42 -4.52
N VAL A 232 -1.29 -23.24 -5.37
CA VAL A 232 -0.88 -23.48 -6.76
C VAL A 232 -0.83 -22.18 -7.55
N ASN A 233 -1.83 -21.31 -7.41
CA ASN A 233 -1.84 -20.02 -8.09
C ASN A 233 -0.73 -19.09 -7.61
N THR A 234 -0.43 -19.09 -6.30
CA THR A 234 0.68 -18.34 -5.70
C THR A 234 2.02 -18.82 -6.27
N ASP A 235 2.19 -20.12 -6.36
CA ASP A 235 3.40 -20.72 -6.97
C ASP A 235 3.51 -20.41 -8.47
N THR A 236 2.40 -20.43 -9.20
CA THR A 236 2.37 -20.05 -10.61
C THR A 236 2.81 -18.60 -10.80
N ILE A 237 2.27 -17.69 -10.01
CA ILE A 237 2.65 -16.28 -10.03
C ILE A 237 4.14 -16.12 -9.69
N MET A 238 4.60 -16.75 -8.62
CA MET A 238 6.00 -16.69 -8.19
C MET A 238 6.97 -17.15 -9.28
N ASN A 239 6.64 -18.24 -9.98
CA ASN A 239 7.52 -18.86 -10.98
C ASN A 239 7.45 -18.19 -12.36
N SER A 240 6.31 -17.60 -12.71
CA SER A 240 6.01 -17.21 -14.08
C SER A 240 5.80 -15.73 -14.30
N SER A 241 5.60 -14.93 -13.22
CA SER A 241 5.28 -13.51 -13.36
C SER A 241 6.46 -12.60 -13.05
N LEU A 242 6.56 -11.51 -13.80
CA LEU A 242 7.48 -10.40 -13.57
C LEU A 242 6.78 -9.10 -13.99
N TRP A 243 7.30 -7.99 -13.55
CA TRP A 243 6.85 -6.66 -14.01
C TRP A 243 8.01 -5.75 -14.32
N ILE A 244 7.77 -4.80 -15.20
CA ILE A 244 8.65 -3.65 -15.48
C ILE A 244 8.02 -2.38 -14.92
N GLY A 245 8.85 -1.42 -14.56
CA GLY A 245 8.39 -0.13 -14.03
C GLY A 245 7.53 0.61 -15.04
N LEU A 246 6.49 1.26 -14.53
CA LEU A 246 5.68 2.22 -15.26
C LEU A 246 5.80 3.55 -14.54
N TYR A 247 6.39 4.55 -15.17
CA TYR A 247 6.60 5.86 -14.55
C TYR A 247 6.40 7.00 -15.56
N PRO A 248 6.13 8.21 -15.09
CA PRO A 248 5.75 9.32 -15.99
C PRO A 248 6.79 9.72 -17.04
N GLY A 249 8.05 9.39 -16.79
CA GLY A 249 9.16 9.76 -17.67
C GLY A 249 9.53 8.73 -18.76
N MET A 250 8.70 7.70 -18.95
CA MET A 250 8.90 6.72 -20.03
C MET A 250 8.63 7.33 -21.39
#